data_3c33fee242b4eb5ca2b2e0975e9c8e05
#
_entry.id   3c33fee242b4eb5ca2b2e0975e9c8e05
#
_cell.length_a   1.000
_cell.length_b   1.000
_cell.length_c   1.000
_cell.angle_alpha   90.00
_cell.angle_beta   90.00
_cell.angle_gamma   90.00
#
_symmetry.space_group_name_H-M   'P 1'
#
loop_
_entity.id
_entity.type
_entity.pdbx_description
1 polymer ?
#
loop_
_entity_poly.entity_id
_entity_poly.type
_entity_poly.pdbx_seq_one_letter_code
_entity_poly.pdbx_strand_id
1 'polypeptide(L)'
;YKMTKLACIGDSITSGFTLLNPRRDSYPSLLQKMLGDSYEVRNFGVLDAAARFDADTPYVRKKAYRKSLDWNPDIVLIMLGSNDTKRRNWDPEIFRRDYRKIVTSYMELPSCPRVCLIAPIRIFRIWGIPLMGLYPETMEEGVRPAIHEIATDLGLQCIDLKEVFNDSSYCVDGVHPQRKGTRMIAEYIFKERQRYDHTGIH
;
A
#
# COMPACT_ATOMS: atom_id res chain seq x y z
N TYR A 1 -0.87 26.41 -13.16
CA TYR A 1 -1.19 24.99 -13.34
C TYR A 1 -1.45 24.36 -11.97
N LYS A 2 -2.58 23.64 -11.81
CA LYS A 2 -2.89 22.92 -10.57
C LYS A 2 -2.03 21.63 -10.52
N MET A 3 -1.24 21.44 -9.46
CA MET A 3 -0.53 20.18 -9.23
C MET A 3 -1.50 19.05 -8.95
N THR A 4 -1.21 17.86 -9.48
CA THR A 4 -1.97 16.64 -9.19
C THR A 4 -1.55 16.09 -7.83
N LYS A 5 -2.48 15.96 -6.91
CA LYS A 5 -2.25 15.44 -5.56
C LYS A 5 -2.33 13.91 -5.54
N LEU A 6 -1.24 13.25 -5.17
CA LEU A 6 -1.17 11.80 -5.04
C LEU A 6 -0.93 11.40 -3.59
N ALA A 7 -1.87 10.69 -2.98
CA ALA A 7 -1.77 10.17 -1.62
C ALA A 7 -1.31 8.71 -1.62
N CYS A 8 -0.26 8.41 -0.85
CA CYS A 8 0.19 7.05 -0.59
C CYS A 8 -0.30 6.62 0.80
N ILE A 9 -1.29 5.74 0.82
CA ILE A 9 -1.92 5.17 2.02
C ILE A 9 -1.27 3.82 2.28
N GLY A 10 -0.83 3.58 3.51
CA GLY A 10 -0.18 2.30 3.81
C GLY A 10 0.34 2.19 5.24
N ASP A 11 1.15 1.17 5.44
CA ASP A 11 1.76 0.81 6.72
C ASP A 11 3.23 1.23 6.82
N SER A 12 4.04 0.46 7.54
CA SER A 12 5.47 0.69 7.73
C SER A 12 6.27 0.67 6.43
N ILE A 13 5.84 -0.10 5.43
CA ILE A 13 6.51 -0.14 4.12
C ILE A 13 6.34 1.20 3.40
N THR A 14 5.14 1.76 3.43
CA THR A 14 4.86 3.09 2.87
C THR A 14 5.58 4.19 3.66
N SER A 15 5.57 4.13 5.00
CA SER A 15 6.25 5.13 5.83
C SER A 15 7.77 5.14 5.65
N GLY A 16 8.35 4.02 5.21
CA GLY A 16 9.80 3.86 5.03
C GLY A 16 10.52 3.42 6.31
N PHE A 17 9.83 2.66 7.16
CA PHE A 17 10.44 2.06 8.36
C PHE A 17 11.68 1.23 7.97
N THR A 18 12.73 1.30 8.76
CA THR A 18 14.08 0.74 8.56
C THR A 18 14.97 1.48 7.58
N LEU A 19 14.49 2.44 6.83
CA LEU A 19 15.33 3.28 5.98
C LEU A 19 16.05 4.35 6.80
N LEU A 20 17.32 4.62 6.49
CA LEU A 20 18.11 5.65 7.15
C LEU A 20 17.52 7.05 6.91
N ASN A 21 16.97 7.28 5.73
CA ASN A 21 16.32 8.54 5.37
C ASN A 21 15.00 8.29 4.62
N PRO A 22 13.89 8.04 5.35
CA PRO A 22 12.59 7.78 4.72
C PRO A 22 12.08 8.92 3.84
N ARG A 23 12.40 10.17 4.19
CA ARG A 23 12.01 11.35 3.41
C ARG A 23 12.66 11.41 2.03
N ARG A 24 13.75 10.68 1.83
CA ARG A 24 14.46 10.59 0.56
C ARG A 24 14.22 9.26 -0.16
N ASP A 25 14.18 8.17 0.60
CA ASP A 25 14.33 6.81 0.08
C ASP A 25 13.06 5.95 0.18
N SER A 26 11.98 6.41 0.83
CA SER A 26 10.69 5.71 0.79
C SER A 26 10.10 5.70 -0.62
N TYR A 27 9.27 4.71 -0.96
CA TYR A 27 8.70 4.64 -2.30
C TYR A 27 7.84 5.87 -2.66
N PRO A 28 7.07 6.50 -1.74
CA PRO A 28 6.39 7.75 -2.06
C PRO A 28 7.33 8.88 -2.45
N SER A 29 8.47 9.01 -1.76
CA SER A 29 9.49 10.02 -2.09
C SER A 29 10.16 9.76 -3.43
N LEU A 30 10.38 8.48 -3.77
CA LEU A 30 10.91 8.10 -5.08
C LEU A 30 9.89 8.33 -6.20
N LEU A 31 8.60 8.05 -5.95
CA LEU A 31 7.52 8.39 -6.88
C LEU A 31 7.44 9.89 -7.16
N GLN A 32 7.59 10.73 -6.12
CA GLN A 32 7.64 12.19 -6.31
C GLN A 32 8.73 12.60 -7.31
N LYS A 33 9.92 12.01 -7.18
CA LYS A 33 11.04 12.29 -8.09
C LYS A 33 10.76 11.84 -9.53
N MET A 34 10.12 10.69 -9.69
CA MET A 34 9.79 10.13 -11.01
C MET A 34 8.66 10.89 -11.69
N LEU A 35 7.68 11.38 -10.93
CA LEU A 35 6.52 12.10 -11.44
C LEU A 35 6.79 13.57 -11.71
N GLY A 36 7.81 14.16 -11.05
CA GLY A 36 8.23 15.55 -11.25
C GLY A 36 7.28 16.58 -10.62
N ASP A 37 7.50 17.84 -10.99
CA ASP A 37 6.89 19.01 -10.33
C ASP A 37 5.39 19.21 -10.63
N SER A 38 4.83 18.48 -11.59
CA SER A 38 3.38 18.49 -11.86
C SER A 38 2.56 17.71 -10.84
N TYR A 39 3.23 16.97 -9.96
CA TYR A 39 2.63 16.17 -8.89
C TYR A 39 3.07 16.63 -7.51
N GLU A 40 2.17 16.53 -6.54
CA GLU A 40 2.48 16.57 -5.12
C GLU A 40 2.17 15.21 -4.51
N VAL A 41 3.21 14.45 -4.14
CA VAL A 41 3.06 13.12 -3.52
C VAL A 41 3.21 13.25 -2.01
N ARG A 42 2.21 12.79 -1.26
CA ARG A 42 2.27 12.75 0.21
C ARG A 42 2.23 11.32 0.73
N ASN A 43 3.09 11.09 1.72
CA ASN A 43 3.21 9.83 2.42
C ASN A 43 2.32 9.84 3.68
N PHE A 44 1.28 9.01 3.67
CA PHE A 44 0.38 8.78 4.80
C PHE A 44 0.55 7.38 5.41
N GLY A 45 1.73 6.79 5.27
CA GLY A 45 2.09 5.52 5.88
C GLY A 45 2.16 5.60 7.41
N VAL A 46 1.73 4.54 8.08
CA VAL A 46 1.72 4.43 9.55
C VAL A 46 2.30 3.08 9.96
N LEU A 47 3.24 3.09 10.90
CA LEU A 47 3.84 1.87 11.44
C LEU A 47 2.77 0.90 11.94
N ASP A 48 2.92 -0.37 11.62
CA ASP A 48 2.08 -1.49 12.04
C ASP A 48 0.61 -1.41 11.61
N ALA A 49 0.23 -0.45 10.79
CA ALA A 49 -1.17 -0.24 10.45
C ALA A 49 -1.79 -1.40 9.67
N ALA A 50 -2.97 -1.82 10.11
CA ALA A 50 -3.80 -2.82 9.49
C ALA A 50 -5.09 -2.21 8.93
N ALA A 51 -5.68 -2.89 7.94
CA ALA A 51 -6.96 -2.49 7.37
C ALA A 51 -8.15 -2.80 8.30
N ARG A 52 -8.07 -3.88 9.06
CA ARG A 52 -9.10 -4.27 10.02
C ARG A 52 -9.32 -3.17 11.07
N PHE A 53 -10.59 -2.80 11.33
CA PHE A 53 -10.96 -1.66 12.17
C PHE A 53 -10.71 -1.88 13.67
N ASP A 54 -10.71 -3.11 14.13
CA ASP A 54 -10.41 -3.52 15.50
C ASP A 54 -9.11 -4.32 15.64
N ALA A 55 -8.19 -4.11 14.69
CA ALA A 55 -6.83 -4.66 14.76
C ALA A 55 -6.04 -4.05 15.93
N ASP A 56 -4.85 -4.57 16.17
CA ASP A 56 -3.91 -3.99 17.15
C ASP A 56 -3.54 -2.53 16.82
N THR A 57 -3.40 -2.21 15.52
CA THR A 57 -3.10 -0.86 15.05
C THR A 57 -3.99 -0.54 13.82
N PRO A 58 -5.26 -0.15 14.03
CA PRO A 58 -6.16 0.13 12.92
C PRO A 58 -5.79 1.43 12.20
N TYR A 59 -5.61 1.37 10.88
CA TYR A 59 -5.28 2.55 10.08
C TYR A 59 -6.34 3.67 10.22
N VAL A 60 -7.62 3.30 10.23
CA VAL A 60 -8.74 4.26 10.31
C VAL A 60 -8.77 5.09 11.60
N ARG A 61 -8.09 4.63 12.66
CA ARG A 61 -7.98 5.38 13.92
C ARG A 61 -6.77 6.31 13.98
N LYS A 62 -5.96 6.34 12.93
CA LYS A 62 -4.73 7.17 12.90
C LYS A 62 -4.99 8.55 12.31
N LYS A 63 -4.23 9.53 12.81
CA LYS A 63 -4.30 10.90 12.29
C LYS A 63 -4.00 10.97 10.79
N ALA A 64 -3.12 10.09 10.30
CA ALA A 64 -2.76 10.02 8.89
C ALA A 64 -3.99 9.74 8.00
N TYR A 65 -4.87 8.83 8.41
CA TYR A 65 -6.11 8.56 7.68
C TYR A 65 -6.96 9.81 7.51
N ARG A 66 -7.28 10.50 8.63
CA ARG A 66 -8.07 11.73 8.59
C ARG A 66 -7.40 12.81 7.74
N LYS A 67 -6.10 13.05 7.96
CA LYS A 67 -5.35 14.03 7.18
C LYS A 67 -5.32 13.74 5.69
N SER A 68 -5.28 12.46 5.30
CA SER A 68 -5.32 12.07 3.89
C SER A 68 -6.68 12.36 3.24
N LEU A 69 -7.77 12.11 3.96
CA LEU A 69 -9.12 12.47 3.50
C LEU A 69 -9.29 13.99 3.39
N ASP A 70 -8.90 14.74 4.43
CA ASP A 70 -9.00 16.21 4.47
C ASP A 70 -8.16 16.87 3.36
N TRP A 71 -7.06 16.24 2.97
CA TRP A 71 -6.22 16.73 1.88
C TRP A 71 -6.90 16.64 0.52
N ASN A 72 -7.92 15.79 0.40
CA ASN A 72 -8.75 15.61 -0.81
C ASN A 72 -7.90 15.39 -2.07
N PRO A 73 -7.17 14.25 -2.14
CA PRO A 73 -6.25 13.96 -3.24
C PRO A 73 -6.96 13.69 -4.57
N ASP A 74 -6.24 13.85 -5.67
CA ASP A 74 -6.72 13.50 -7.02
C ASP A 74 -6.43 12.02 -7.37
N ILE A 75 -5.40 11.43 -6.73
CA ILE A 75 -5.02 10.03 -6.89
C ILE A 75 -4.72 9.43 -5.51
N VAL A 76 -5.19 8.20 -5.28
CA VAL A 76 -4.97 7.47 -4.03
C VAL A 76 -4.39 6.10 -4.34
N LEU A 77 -3.21 5.80 -3.78
CA LEU A 77 -2.61 4.47 -3.79
C LEU A 77 -2.78 3.86 -2.40
N ILE A 78 -3.45 2.71 -2.31
CA ILE A 78 -3.71 2.03 -1.03
C ILE A 78 -2.92 0.74 -0.98
N MET A 79 -1.96 0.64 -0.05
CA MET A 79 -1.19 -0.57 0.22
C MET A 79 -1.26 -0.93 1.70
N LEU A 80 -2.29 -1.67 2.07
CA LEU A 80 -2.52 -2.24 3.40
C LEU A 80 -2.70 -3.76 3.27
N GLY A 81 -2.58 -4.47 4.35
CA GLY A 81 -2.85 -5.91 4.43
C GLY A 81 -1.74 -6.74 5.04
N SER A 82 -0.49 -6.28 5.04
CA SER A 82 0.62 -7.03 5.65
C SER A 82 0.42 -7.27 7.14
N ASN A 83 0.00 -6.26 7.89
CA ASN A 83 -0.27 -6.39 9.32
C ASN A 83 -1.59 -7.10 9.65
N ASP A 84 -2.46 -7.23 8.67
CA ASP A 84 -3.68 -8.05 8.77
C ASP A 84 -3.36 -9.55 8.79
N THR A 85 -2.16 -9.96 8.34
CA THR A 85 -1.73 -11.37 8.38
C THR A 85 -1.40 -11.87 9.78
N LYS A 86 -1.26 -11.00 10.78
CA LYS A 86 -1.09 -11.40 12.18
C LYS A 86 -2.29 -12.25 12.63
N ARG A 87 -2.04 -13.33 13.37
CA ARG A 87 -3.10 -14.25 13.81
C ARG A 87 -4.25 -13.55 14.53
N ARG A 88 -3.96 -12.56 15.36
CA ARG A 88 -4.97 -11.80 16.11
C ARG A 88 -5.78 -10.83 15.24
N ASN A 89 -5.27 -10.47 14.07
CA ASN A 89 -5.91 -9.53 13.16
C ASN A 89 -6.66 -10.23 12.03
N TRP A 90 -6.28 -11.47 11.68
CA TRP A 90 -6.79 -12.11 10.49
C TRP A 90 -8.18 -12.70 10.69
N ASP A 91 -9.10 -12.20 9.92
CA ASP A 91 -10.42 -12.79 9.64
C ASP A 91 -10.78 -12.38 8.20
N PRO A 92 -11.00 -13.35 7.30
CA PRO A 92 -11.17 -13.05 5.86
C PRO A 92 -12.40 -12.20 5.56
N GLU A 93 -13.50 -12.39 6.29
CA GLU A 93 -14.74 -11.63 6.07
C GLU A 93 -14.65 -10.22 6.63
N ILE A 94 -14.10 -10.08 7.83
CA ILE A 94 -13.87 -8.78 8.47
C ILE A 94 -12.86 -7.98 7.66
N PHE A 95 -11.77 -8.61 7.19
CA PHE A 95 -10.79 -7.94 6.32
C PHE A 95 -11.45 -7.38 5.07
N ARG A 96 -12.23 -8.19 4.32
CA ARG A 96 -12.92 -7.72 3.11
C ARG A 96 -13.86 -6.56 3.39
N ARG A 97 -14.65 -6.67 4.45
CA ARG A 97 -15.57 -5.61 4.86
C ARG A 97 -14.85 -4.31 5.17
N ASP A 98 -13.84 -4.35 6.01
CA ASP A 98 -13.16 -3.16 6.51
C ASP A 98 -12.25 -2.54 5.45
N TYR A 99 -11.53 -3.37 4.68
CA TYR A 99 -10.72 -2.90 3.56
C TYR A 99 -11.59 -2.19 2.52
N ARG A 100 -12.73 -2.77 2.16
CA ARG A 100 -13.71 -2.16 1.23
C ARG A 100 -14.20 -0.80 1.74
N LYS A 101 -14.47 -0.67 3.04
CA LYS A 101 -14.88 0.60 3.65
C LYS A 101 -13.80 1.67 3.55
N ILE A 102 -12.54 1.31 3.74
CA ILE A 102 -11.42 2.24 3.53
C ILE A 102 -11.39 2.71 2.09
N VAL A 103 -11.45 1.80 1.14
CA VAL A 103 -11.42 2.10 -0.29
C VAL A 103 -12.57 3.05 -0.68
N THR A 104 -13.80 2.72 -0.29
CA THR A 104 -14.97 3.53 -0.62
C THR A 104 -14.94 4.90 0.03
N SER A 105 -14.35 5.05 1.22
CA SER A 105 -14.17 6.36 1.86
C SER A 105 -13.33 7.33 1.02
N TYR A 106 -12.35 6.81 0.27
CA TYR A 106 -11.59 7.63 -0.68
C TYR A 106 -12.35 7.85 -1.98
N MET A 107 -13.06 6.84 -2.50
CA MET A 107 -13.85 6.97 -3.72
C MET A 107 -14.93 8.04 -3.61
N GLU A 108 -15.47 8.27 -2.42
CA GLU A 108 -16.54 9.25 -2.12
C GLU A 108 -16.03 10.67 -1.86
N LEU A 109 -14.73 10.91 -1.94
CA LEU A 109 -14.17 12.25 -1.74
C LEU A 109 -14.65 13.24 -2.83
N PRO A 110 -14.81 14.55 -2.48
CA PRO A 110 -15.24 15.57 -3.44
C PRO A 110 -14.35 15.69 -4.68
N SER A 111 -13.07 15.35 -4.56
CA SER A 111 -12.13 15.32 -5.70
C SER A 111 -12.44 14.22 -6.71
N CYS A 112 -13.30 13.24 -6.37
CA CYS A 112 -13.55 12.05 -7.17
C CYS A 112 -12.23 11.37 -7.58
N PRO A 113 -11.36 10.98 -6.61
CA PRO A 113 -10.01 10.56 -6.91
C PRO A 113 -9.98 9.25 -7.67
N ARG A 114 -8.95 9.10 -8.48
CA ARG A 114 -8.59 7.81 -9.03
C ARG A 114 -7.94 6.96 -7.94
N VAL A 115 -8.62 5.90 -7.52
CA VAL A 115 -8.14 4.97 -6.49
C VAL A 115 -7.51 3.75 -7.14
N CYS A 116 -6.29 3.40 -6.72
CA CYS A 116 -5.57 2.22 -7.14
C CYS A 116 -5.22 1.38 -5.90
N LEU A 117 -5.55 0.10 -5.92
CA LEU A 117 -5.19 -0.85 -4.88
C LEU A 117 -3.83 -1.46 -5.18
N ILE A 118 -2.99 -1.55 -4.17
CA ILE A 118 -1.68 -2.20 -4.28
C ILE A 118 -1.68 -3.43 -3.38
N ALA A 119 -1.62 -4.61 -3.99
CA ALA A 119 -1.39 -5.84 -3.25
C ALA A 119 0.08 -5.88 -2.81
N PRO A 120 0.36 -6.07 -1.50
CA PRO A 120 1.70 -5.88 -0.95
C PRO A 120 2.75 -6.86 -1.49
N ILE A 121 4.02 -6.55 -1.25
CA ILE A 121 5.14 -7.47 -1.48
C ILE A 121 4.93 -8.77 -0.71
N ARG A 122 5.63 -9.82 -1.12
CA ARG A 122 5.70 -11.08 -0.37
C ARG A 122 6.24 -10.85 1.04
N ILE A 123 5.76 -11.64 1.97
CA ILE A 123 6.36 -11.77 3.30
C ILE A 123 7.31 -12.98 3.25
N PHE A 124 8.55 -12.80 3.68
CA PHE A 124 9.54 -13.86 3.66
C PHE A 124 9.83 -14.37 5.08
N ARG A 125 9.98 -15.68 5.20
CA ARG A 125 10.52 -16.28 6.42
C ARG A 125 12.03 -16.08 6.45
N ILE A 126 12.57 -15.75 7.60
CA ILE A 126 14.00 -15.72 7.83
C ILE A 126 14.35 -16.94 8.71
N TRP A 127 15.23 -17.82 8.20
CA TRP A 127 15.53 -19.11 8.83
C TRP A 127 14.28 -19.93 9.19
N GLY A 128 13.29 -19.93 8.30
CA GLY A 128 12.04 -20.65 8.49
C GLY A 128 11.05 -20.02 9.47
N ILE A 129 11.37 -18.86 10.05
CA ILE A 129 10.55 -18.19 11.05
C ILE A 129 9.84 -16.97 10.43
N PRO A 130 8.50 -16.82 10.65
CA PRO A 130 7.81 -15.59 10.29
C PRO A 130 8.16 -14.51 11.31
N LEU A 131 8.89 -13.49 10.88
CA LEU A 131 9.24 -12.37 11.76
C LEU A 131 8.05 -11.41 11.91
N MET A 132 8.04 -10.67 13.00
CA MET A 132 7.01 -9.67 13.33
C MET A 132 5.59 -10.25 13.47
N GLY A 133 5.44 -11.58 13.53
CA GLY A 133 4.13 -12.23 13.55
C GLY A 133 3.34 -12.13 12.24
N LEU A 134 4.00 -11.80 11.15
CA LEU A 134 3.42 -11.70 9.81
C LEU A 134 3.56 -13.01 9.05
N TYR A 135 2.46 -13.52 8.52
CA TYR A 135 2.41 -14.87 7.93
C TYR A 135 2.34 -14.83 6.40
N PRO A 136 3.36 -15.42 5.71
CA PRO A 136 3.38 -15.52 4.25
C PRO A 136 2.14 -16.20 3.67
N GLU A 137 1.71 -17.31 4.29
CA GLU A 137 0.56 -18.10 3.82
C GLU A 137 -0.73 -17.27 3.86
N THR A 138 -0.95 -16.51 4.94
CA THR A 138 -2.12 -15.63 5.06
C THR A 138 -2.09 -14.52 4.01
N MET A 139 -0.91 -13.99 3.69
CA MET A 139 -0.78 -13.02 2.60
C MET A 139 -1.21 -13.64 1.27
N GLU A 140 -0.66 -14.80 0.91
CA GLU A 140 -0.86 -15.38 -0.41
C GLU A 140 -2.24 -16.03 -0.59
N GLU A 141 -2.78 -16.66 0.44
CA GLU A 141 -4.05 -17.40 0.37
C GLU A 141 -5.27 -16.56 0.77
N GLY A 142 -5.06 -15.46 1.50
CA GLY A 142 -6.13 -14.64 2.06
C GLY A 142 -6.11 -13.19 1.62
N VAL A 143 -5.11 -12.42 2.03
CA VAL A 143 -5.05 -10.96 1.82
C VAL A 143 -4.96 -10.61 0.35
N ARG A 144 -4.01 -11.19 -0.37
CA ARG A 144 -3.79 -10.89 -1.78
C ARG A 144 -5.00 -11.19 -2.65
N PRO A 145 -5.62 -12.39 -2.58
CA PRO A 145 -6.84 -12.66 -3.33
C PRO A 145 -8.00 -11.72 -2.99
N ALA A 146 -8.15 -11.35 -1.71
CA ALA A 146 -9.20 -10.43 -1.28
C ALA A 146 -9.02 -9.03 -1.89
N ILE A 147 -7.80 -8.52 -1.96
CA ILE A 147 -7.52 -7.22 -2.59
C ILE A 147 -7.86 -7.24 -4.09
N HIS A 148 -7.48 -8.31 -4.80
CA HIS A 148 -7.84 -8.49 -6.21
C HIS A 148 -9.35 -8.56 -6.43
N GLU A 149 -10.06 -9.32 -5.60
CA GLU A 149 -11.51 -9.42 -5.63
C GLU A 149 -12.18 -8.05 -5.45
N ILE A 150 -11.75 -7.29 -4.43
CA ILE A 150 -12.30 -5.96 -4.16
C ILE A 150 -12.02 -5.00 -5.32
N ALA A 151 -10.83 -5.03 -5.90
CA ALA A 151 -10.48 -4.21 -7.06
C ALA A 151 -11.38 -4.53 -8.25
N THR A 152 -11.60 -5.82 -8.54
CA THR A 152 -12.48 -6.27 -9.61
C THR A 152 -13.92 -5.82 -9.37
N ASP A 153 -14.45 -6.03 -8.17
CA ASP A 153 -15.83 -5.67 -7.81
C ASP A 153 -16.10 -4.16 -7.92
N LEU A 154 -15.09 -3.34 -7.58
CA LEU A 154 -15.21 -1.87 -7.60
C LEU A 154 -14.73 -1.24 -8.92
N GLY A 155 -14.26 -2.04 -9.88
CA GLY A 155 -13.74 -1.55 -11.15
C GLY A 155 -12.46 -0.73 -11.01
N LEU A 156 -11.60 -1.07 -10.06
CA LEU A 156 -10.36 -0.35 -9.76
C LEU A 156 -9.13 -1.08 -10.31
N GLN A 157 -8.09 -0.32 -10.63
CA GLN A 157 -6.78 -0.87 -10.92
C GLN A 157 -6.21 -1.55 -9.67
N CYS A 158 -5.63 -2.74 -9.85
CA CYS A 158 -4.83 -3.42 -8.83
C CYS A 158 -3.40 -3.61 -9.35
N ILE A 159 -2.43 -3.06 -8.63
CA ILE A 159 -1.01 -3.30 -8.87
C ILE A 159 -0.55 -4.35 -7.87
N ASP A 160 -0.12 -5.52 -8.35
CA ASP A 160 0.33 -6.61 -7.49
C ASP A 160 1.85 -6.63 -7.40
N LEU A 161 2.38 -6.42 -6.19
CA LEU A 161 3.82 -6.40 -5.94
C LEU A 161 4.42 -7.79 -5.66
N LYS A 162 3.65 -8.86 -5.82
CA LYS A 162 4.10 -10.23 -5.50
C LYS A 162 5.43 -10.59 -6.18
N GLU A 163 5.59 -10.25 -7.44
CA GLU A 163 6.74 -10.64 -8.24
C GLU A 163 7.89 -9.60 -8.24
N VAL A 164 7.75 -8.51 -7.49
CA VAL A 164 8.81 -7.49 -7.38
C VAL A 164 10.06 -8.04 -6.70
N PHE A 165 9.88 -8.88 -5.67
CA PHE A 165 10.96 -9.57 -4.99
C PHE A 165 10.84 -11.08 -5.17
N ASN A 166 11.94 -11.71 -5.58
CA ASN A 166 12.04 -13.16 -5.71
C ASN A 166 12.56 -13.84 -4.44
N ASP A 167 13.25 -13.09 -3.57
CA ASP A 167 13.80 -13.58 -2.30
C ASP A 167 13.85 -12.48 -1.24
N SER A 168 14.29 -12.84 -0.02
CA SER A 168 14.34 -11.95 1.14
C SER A 168 15.50 -10.96 1.14
N SER A 169 16.43 -11.02 0.19
CA SER A 169 17.66 -10.19 0.20
C SER A 169 17.39 -8.69 0.11
N TYR A 170 16.21 -8.30 -0.38
CA TYR A 170 15.78 -6.90 -0.50
C TYR A 170 15.17 -6.34 0.78
N CYS A 171 14.93 -7.18 1.78
CA CYS A 171 14.29 -6.83 3.05
C CYS A 171 15.22 -7.10 4.24
N VAL A 172 15.18 -6.22 5.25
CA VAL A 172 15.99 -6.35 6.47
C VAL A 172 15.57 -7.59 7.29
N ASP A 173 14.25 -7.78 7.40
CA ASP A 173 13.62 -8.74 8.32
C ASP A 173 12.58 -9.63 7.62
N GLY A 174 12.66 -9.76 6.32
CA GLY A 174 11.69 -10.49 5.49
C GLY A 174 10.43 -9.71 5.13
N VAL A 175 10.24 -8.49 5.67
CA VAL A 175 9.05 -7.65 5.47
C VAL A 175 9.39 -6.24 5.00
N HIS A 176 10.42 -5.62 5.60
CA HIS A 176 10.73 -4.20 5.38
C HIS A 176 11.83 -4.03 4.34
N PRO A 177 11.51 -3.44 3.17
CA PRO A 177 12.47 -3.25 2.10
C PRO A 177 13.58 -2.29 2.48
N GLN A 178 14.80 -2.62 2.07
CA GLN A 178 15.94 -1.71 2.07
C GLN A 178 15.87 -0.75 0.86
N ARG A 179 16.80 0.18 0.79
CA ARG A 179 16.85 1.23 -0.25
C ARG A 179 16.70 0.71 -1.69
N LYS A 180 17.37 -0.41 -2.02
CA LYS A 180 17.24 -1.04 -3.34
C LYS A 180 15.83 -1.57 -3.56
N GLY A 181 15.25 -2.21 -2.55
CA GLY A 181 13.89 -2.74 -2.61
C GLY A 181 12.83 -1.65 -2.75
N THR A 182 12.95 -0.55 -2.03
CA THR A 182 12.01 0.58 -2.16
C THR A 182 12.05 1.21 -3.55
N ARG A 183 13.23 1.29 -4.16
CA ARG A 183 13.38 1.73 -5.55
C ARG A 183 12.66 0.80 -6.51
N MET A 184 12.83 -0.51 -6.37
CA MET A 184 12.15 -1.49 -7.21
C MET A 184 10.61 -1.37 -7.09
N ILE A 185 10.10 -1.16 -5.88
CA ILE A 185 8.68 -0.92 -5.63
C ILE A 185 8.20 0.35 -6.36
N ALA A 186 8.89 1.46 -6.18
CA ALA A 186 8.54 2.73 -6.82
C ALA A 186 8.54 2.64 -8.34
N GLU A 187 9.58 2.05 -8.93
CA GLU A 187 9.70 1.85 -10.38
C GLU A 187 8.57 0.96 -10.93
N TYR A 188 8.23 -0.10 -10.22
CA TYR A 188 7.15 -1.00 -10.62
C TYR A 188 5.77 -0.29 -10.58
N ILE A 189 5.47 0.43 -9.50
CA ILE A 189 4.23 1.19 -9.38
C ILE A 189 4.14 2.25 -10.47
N PHE A 190 5.22 2.99 -10.71
CA PHE A 190 5.28 4.01 -11.75
C PHE A 190 4.98 3.44 -13.13
N LYS A 191 5.63 2.33 -13.48
CA LYS A 191 5.46 1.64 -14.77
C LYS A 191 4.04 1.10 -14.96
N GLU A 192 3.47 0.43 -13.95
CA GLU A 192 2.13 -0.14 -14.05
C GLU A 192 1.05 0.94 -14.13
N ARG A 193 1.23 2.06 -13.46
CA ARG A 193 0.34 3.22 -13.61
C ARG A 193 0.37 3.78 -15.02
N GLN A 194 1.55 3.96 -15.61
CA GLN A 194 1.66 4.45 -16.99
C GLN A 194 0.99 3.51 -17.99
N ARG A 195 1.14 2.20 -17.83
CA ARG A 195 0.47 1.21 -18.70
C ARG A 195 -1.04 1.37 -18.64
N TYR A 196 -1.60 1.52 -17.46
CA TYR A 196 -3.05 1.69 -17.27
C TYR A 196 -3.55 2.99 -17.91
N ASP A 197 -2.81 4.08 -17.81
CA ASP A 197 -3.15 5.37 -18.42
C ASP A 197 -3.19 5.28 -19.97
N HIS A 198 -2.34 4.45 -20.56
CA HIS A 198 -2.29 4.26 -22.02
C HIS A 198 -3.31 3.28 -22.57
N THR A 199 -3.84 2.35 -21.78
CA THR A 199 -4.81 1.34 -22.26
C THR A 199 -6.24 1.87 -22.35
N GLY A 200 -6.54 3.07 -21.83
CA GLY A 200 -7.86 3.71 -21.95
C GLY A 200 -9.01 2.94 -21.30
N ILE A 201 -8.70 1.98 -20.43
CA ILE A 201 -9.71 1.27 -19.64
C ILE A 201 -10.12 2.19 -18.48
N HIS A 202 -11.24 2.86 -18.64
CA HIS A 202 -11.89 3.68 -17.62
C HIS A 202 -13.01 2.90 -16.97
#